data_49e2b047c934228c41378f4fc85e5566
#
_entry.id   49e2b047c934228c41378f4fc85e5566
#
_cell.length_a   1.000
_cell.length_b   1.000
_cell.length_c   1.000
_cell.angle_alpha   90.00
_cell.angle_beta   90.00
_cell.angle_gamma   90.00
#
_symmetry.space_group_name_H-M   'P 1'
#
loop_
_entity.id
_entity.type
_entity.pdbx_description
1 polymer ?
#
loop_
_entity_poly.entity_id
_entity_poly.type
_entity_poly.pdbx_seq_one_letter_code
_entity_poly.pdbx_strand_id
1 'polypeptide(L)'
;MFNSADDVLKFIRDEGVQFVDVRFTDLPGTTHHFTFPSENFGPNVFTDGLMFDGSSIRGFQAIHESDMLLLPDPSTAVLDPFRQHKTLNINFFVHDPLTGEAYSRDPRNVARKAEEYLKGTGIADTVFFGPEAEFYIFDDVRFETRQNAGYYYIDSIEGAWNTGKASEGGNLGYKPRYKGGYFPVPPMDHFTDLRSQMVRNLIEAGIETEMQHHEVGTAGQAEIDFRFGTLLETADKLMLYKYIIKSTAIQAGRTVTFMPKPIFGDNGSGMHCHQSLWKDGEPLFYDEVGYAGLSDIARYYIGGLLKHAPSLLAFTNPTVNSYHRLVPGYEAPVNLVYSQRNRSACVRIPITGSNPKAKRIEFRVPDPSCNPYFAFAAMLMAGIDGIRNKIEPPEPVDKDLYELPPEEARNIPQVPGSLEKVLDALETDHDYLLEGGVFTPDLIETWISYKRENEVDPIRLRPHPHEFELYYDV
;
A
#
# COMPACT_ATOMS: atom_id res chain seq x y z
N MET A 1 -13.24 14.53 14.12
CA MET A 1 -13.01 14.73 12.67
C MET A 1 -13.35 16.19 12.37
N PHE A 2 -12.48 16.92 11.72
CA PHE A 2 -12.68 18.33 11.40
C PHE A 2 -13.43 18.45 10.07
N ASN A 3 -14.44 19.30 10.01
CA ASN A 3 -15.27 19.46 8.82
C ASN A 3 -15.00 20.78 8.07
N SER A 4 -14.26 21.68 8.69
CA SER A 4 -14.01 23.01 8.14
C SER A 4 -12.66 23.60 8.59
N ALA A 5 -12.22 24.65 7.89
CA ALA A 5 -11.09 25.47 8.29
C ALA A 5 -11.27 26.07 9.70
N ASP A 6 -12.49 26.53 10.00
CA ASP A 6 -12.81 27.12 11.31
C ASP A 6 -12.68 26.12 12.45
N ASP A 7 -13.06 24.84 12.24
CA ASP A 7 -12.88 23.77 13.24
C ASP A 7 -11.39 23.56 13.55
N VAL A 8 -10.54 23.52 12.50
CA VAL A 8 -9.09 23.36 12.65
C VAL A 8 -8.48 24.56 13.37
N LEU A 9 -8.80 25.77 12.95
CA LEU A 9 -8.28 27.00 13.58
C LEU A 9 -8.74 27.16 15.02
N LYS A 10 -9.97 26.75 15.31
CA LYS A 10 -10.49 26.73 16.70
C LYS A 10 -9.71 25.71 17.53
N PHE A 11 -9.52 24.50 17.02
CA PHE A 11 -8.76 23.44 17.70
C PHE A 11 -7.32 23.86 17.99
N ILE A 12 -6.64 24.50 17.02
CA ILE A 12 -5.27 25.02 17.21
C ILE A 12 -5.21 25.93 18.42
N ARG A 13 -6.18 26.88 18.56
CA ARG A 13 -6.23 27.81 19.70
C ARG A 13 -6.59 27.11 21.01
N ASP A 14 -7.67 26.34 21.02
CA ASP A 14 -8.24 25.74 22.24
C ASP A 14 -7.27 24.69 22.85
N GLU A 15 -6.58 23.94 22.01
CA GLU A 15 -5.64 22.91 22.43
C GLU A 15 -4.20 23.42 22.61
N GLY A 16 -3.90 24.64 22.26
CA GLY A 16 -2.56 25.22 22.36
C GLY A 16 -1.56 24.51 21.45
N VAL A 17 -1.99 24.22 20.21
CA VAL A 17 -1.10 23.67 19.17
C VAL A 17 -0.01 24.70 18.86
N GLN A 18 1.24 24.28 18.87
CA GLN A 18 2.41 25.15 18.64
C GLN A 18 2.87 25.14 17.19
N PHE A 19 2.68 24.04 16.49
CA PHE A 19 3.10 23.88 15.10
C PHE A 19 2.03 23.19 14.26
N VAL A 20 1.94 23.57 12.99
CA VAL A 20 1.17 22.86 11.97
C VAL A 20 2.15 22.24 10.97
N ASP A 21 2.06 20.91 10.80
CA ASP A 21 2.88 20.13 9.88
C ASP A 21 2.13 19.95 8.58
N VAL A 22 2.59 20.61 7.52
CA VAL A 22 2.06 20.53 6.16
C VAL A 22 2.56 19.25 5.53
N ARG A 23 1.68 18.35 5.13
CA ARG A 23 2.05 17.06 4.55
C ARG A 23 1.49 16.87 3.15
N PHE A 24 2.28 16.32 2.26
CA PHE A 24 1.88 15.90 0.92
C PHE A 24 2.71 14.70 0.49
N THR A 25 2.27 14.00 -0.57
CA THR A 25 2.90 12.74 -0.99
C THR A 25 3.48 12.88 -2.39
N ASP A 26 4.71 12.41 -2.60
CA ASP A 26 5.37 12.40 -3.90
C ASP A 26 4.87 11.25 -4.81
N LEU A 27 5.35 11.21 -6.05
CA LEU A 27 4.98 10.20 -7.03
C LEU A 27 5.24 8.76 -6.53
N PRO A 28 6.41 8.39 -5.97
CA PRO A 28 6.65 7.06 -5.44
C PRO A 28 5.86 6.70 -4.19
N GLY A 29 5.23 7.64 -3.50
CA GLY A 29 4.46 7.40 -2.28
C GLY A 29 5.17 7.74 -0.98
N THR A 30 6.17 8.63 -1.01
CA THR A 30 6.81 9.15 0.20
C THR A 30 6.11 10.41 0.66
N THR A 31 5.83 10.50 1.96
CA THR A 31 5.30 11.71 2.57
C THR A 31 6.42 12.72 2.80
N HIS A 32 6.23 13.92 2.27
CA HIS A 32 7.06 15.10 2.52
C HIS A 32 6.36 16.02 3.49
N HIS A 33 7.14 16.84 4.21
CA HIS A 33 6.57 17.82 5.13
C HIS A 33 7.45 19.07 5.29
N PHE A 34 6.81 20.13 5.72
CA PHE A 34 7.43 21.28 6.34
C PHE A 34 6.48 21.84 7.40
N THR A 35 7.00 22.63 8.34
CA THR A 35 6.28 22.95 9.56
C THR A 35 6.13 24.47 9.73
N PHE A 36 4.93 24.94 10.03
CA PHE A 36 4.62 26.32 10.37
C PHE A 36 4.46 26.51 11.87
N PRO A 37 4.98 27.58 12.48
CA PRO A 37 4.47 28.07 13.77
C PRO A 37 2.98 28.34 13.65
N SER A 38 2.20 27.91 14.64
CA SER A 38 0.73 28.04 14.59
C SER A 38 0.25 29.49 14.51
N GLU A 39 1.03 30.44 15.02
CA GLU A 39 0.76 31.89 14.94
C GLU A 39 0.73 32.41 13.48
N ASN A 40 1.43 31.72 12.56
CA ASN A 40 1.49 32.08 11.15
C ASN A 40 0.52 31.24 10.29
N PHE A 41 -0.26 30.34 10.90
CA PHE A 41 -1.22 29.47 10.23
C PHE A 41 -2.64 29.99 10.40
N GLY A 42 -3.07 30.88 9.49
CA GLY A 42 -4.34 31.57 9.55
C GLY A 42 -5.35 31.12 8.49
N PRO A 43 -6.54 31.78 8.45
CA PRO A 43 -7.58 31.46 7.47
C PRO A 43 -7.12 31.56 6.02
N ASN A 44 -6.18 32.47 5.73
CA ASN A 44 -5.59 32.65 4.39
C ASN A 44 -4.91 31.39 3.85
N VAL A 45 -4.39 30.50 4.70
CA VAL A 45 -3.82 29.23 4.25
C VAL A 45 -4.88 28.33 3.60
N PHE A 46 -6.12 28.41 4.07
CA PHE A 46 -7.23 27.61 3.52
C PHE A 46 -7.82 28.22 2.24
N THR A 47 -7.69 29.55 2.05
CA THR A 47 -8.21 30.26 0.87
C THR A 47 -7.17 30.42 -0.24
N ASP A 48 -5.95 30.81 0.13
CA ASP A 48 -4.89 31.19 -0.81
C ASP A 48 -3.86 30.07 -1.00
N GLY A 49 -3.81 29.11 -0.05
CA GLY A 49 -2.86 28.01 -0.05
C GLY A 49 -1.44 28.41 0.37
N LEU A 50 -0.51 27.48 0.15
CA LEU A 50 0.92 27.66 0.44
C LEU A 50 1.74 27.34 -0.82
N MET A 51 2.66 28.22 -1.17
CA MET A 51 3.60 27.99 -2.27
C MET A 51 4.79 27.15 -1.82
N PHE A 52 5.27 26.24 -2.70
CA PHE A 52 6.48 25.47 -2.49
C PHE A 52 7.19 25.16 -3.81
N ASP A 53 8.46 24.75 -3.72
CA ASP A 53 9.27 24.31 -4.87
C ASP A 53 9.00 22.83 -5.18
N GLY A 54 8.20 22.58 -6.21
CA GLY A 54 7.88 21.22 -6.68
C GLY A 54 9.03 20.55 -7.46
N SER A 55 10.04 21.31 -7.93
CA SER A 55 11.17 20.73 -8.68
C SER A 55 12.11 19.88 -7.84
N SER A 56 12.05 20.06 -6.52
CA SER A 56 12.78 19.24 -5.56
C SER A 56 12.05 17.96 -5.14
N ILE A 57 10.83 17.75 -5.65
CA ILE A 57 9.97 16.61 -5.33
C ILE A 57 10.02 15.57 -6.44
N ARG A 58 10.26 14.32 -6.06
CA ARG A 58 10.40 13.21 -7.01
C ARG A 58 9.16 13.02 -7.88
N GLY A 59 9.37 13.10 -9.20
CA GLY A 59 8.32 12.89 -10.20
C GLY A 59 7.37 14.08 -10.38
N PHE A 60 7.64 15.24 -9.73
CA PHE A 60 6.87 16.46 -9.93
C PHE A 60 7.44 17.30 -11.08
N GLN A 61 7.56 18.60 -10.93
CA GLN A 61 7.88 19.52 -12.00
C GLN A 61 9.38 19.64 -12.30
N ALA A 62 9.70 20.18 -13.47
CA ALA A 62 11.06 20.57 -13.81
C ALA A 62 11.40 21.94 -13.19
N ILE A 63 12.69 22.25 -13.10
CA ILE A 63 13.20 23.45 -12.42
C ILE A 63 12.66 24.78 -12.97
N HIS A 64 12.26 24.81 -14.23
CA HIS A 64 11.71 26.01 -14.90
C HIS A 64 10.20 26.21 -14.67
N GLU A 65 9.52 25.25 -14.04
CA GLU A 65 8.11 25.30 -13.64
C GLU A 65 7.96 24.89 -12.17
N SER A 66 8.88 25.36 -11.31
CA SER A 66 9.06 24.84 -9.96
C SER A 66 7.94 25.20 -8.98
N ASP A 67 7.32 26.36 -9.17
CA ASP A 67 6.34 26.88 -8.22
C ASP A 67 5.04 26.09 -8.27
N MET A 68 4.62 25.56 -7.12
CA MET A 68 3.40 24.80 -6.95
C MET A 68 2.60 25.27 -5.73
N LEU A 69 1.30 25.02 -5.74
CA LEU A 69 0.37 25.45 -4.70
C LEU A 69 -0.13 24.25 -3.88
N LEU A 70 -0.12 24.38 -2.55
CA LEU A 70 -0.68 23.43 -1.60
C LEU A 70 -1.98 23.96 -0.99
N LEU A 71 -3.06 23.19 -1.08
CA LEU A 71 -4.34 23.49 -0.44
C LEU A 71 -4.65 22.44 0.65
N PRO A 72 -4.92 22.88 1.90
CA PRO A 72 -5.12 21.96 3.02
C PRO A 72 -6.45 21.22 2.93
N ASP A 73 -6.45 19.99 3.42
CA ASP A 73 -7.67 19.21 3.65
C ASP A 73 -7.94 19.14 5.18
N PRO A 74 -8.90 19.95 5.70
CA PRO A 74 -9.21 19.99 7.13
C PRO A 74 -9.57 18.62 7.71
N SER A 75 -10.20 17.75 6.91
CA SER A 75 -10.69 16.44 7.37
C SER A 75 -9.57 15.49 7.81
N THR A 76 -8.34 15.74 7.35
CA THR A 76 -7.15 14.94 7.62
C THR A 76 -6.34 15.39 8.84
N ALA A 77 -6.78 16.48 9.49
CA ALA A 77 -6.04 17.04 10.62
C ALA A 77 -5.99 16.07 11.81
N VAL A 78 -4.78 15.79 12.32
CA VAL A 78 -4.54 14.89 13.45
C VAL A 78 -3.35 15.37 14.28
N LEU A 79 -3.47 15.28 15.62
CA LEU A 79 -2.33 15.55 16.51
C LEU A 79 -1.26 14.48 16.33
N ASP A 80 0.00 14.93 16.20
CA ASP A 80 1.15 14.05 16.10
C ASP A 80 1.56 13.53 17.49
N PRO A 81 1.50 12.20 17.75
CA PRO A 81 1.82 11.65 19.05
C PRO A 81 3.33 11.57 19.33
N PHE A 82 4.19 11.86 18.35
CA PHE A 82 5.65 11.65 18.45
C PHE A 82 6.45 12.94 18.61
N ARG A 83 5.82 14.09 18.39
CA ARG A 83 6.54 15.37 18.38
C ARG A 83 6.67 15.92 19.81
N GLN A 84 7.84 16.46 20.13
CA GLN A 84 8.13 17.10 21.42
C GLN A 84 7.21 18.32 21.67
N HIS A 85 6.96 19.09 20.62
CA HIS A 85 6.05 20.22 20.64
C HIS A 85 4.71 19.82 20.06
N LYS A 86 3.60 20.29 20.63
CA LYS A 86 2.26 19.93 20.18
C LYS A 86 2.06 20.37 18.73
N THR A 87 2.00 19.39 17.84
CA THR A 87 1.99 19.58 16.38
C THR A 87 0.73 18.96 15.79
N LEU A 88 0.05 19.70 14.91
CA LEU A 88 -1.08 19.22 14.13
C LEU A 88 -0.65 18.90 12.71
N ASN A 89 -0.77 17.65 12.29
CA ASN A 89 -0.50 17.21 10.94
C ASN A 89 -1.74 17.43 10.07
N ILE A 90 -1.57 17.95 8.86
CA ILE A 90 -2.63 18.14 7.88
C ILE A 90 -2.11 17.71 6.50
N ASN A 91 -2.88 16.91 5.75
CA ASN A 91 -2.58 16.59 4.37
C ASN A 91 -3.07 17.70 3.43
N PHE A 92 -2.30 17.93 2.39
CA PHE A 92 -2.58 18.95 1.38
C PHE A 92 -2.71 18.32 0.01
N PHE A 93 -3.54 18.94 -0.83
CA PHE A 93 -3.60 18.69 -2.26
C PHE A 93 -2.63 19.63 -2.99
N VAL A 94 -2.04 19.12 -4.06
CA VAL A 94 -1.16 19.92 -4.93
C VAL A 94 -1.94 20.46 -6.11
N HIS A 95 -1.75 21.74 -6.39
CA HIS A 95 -2.41 22.48 -7.46
C HIS A 95 -1.41 23.28 -8.30
N ASP A 96 -1.80 23.56 -9.53
CA ASP A 96 -1.10 24.52 -10.37
C ASP A 96 -1.40 25.96 -9.88
N PRO A 97 -0.38 26.77 -9.59
CA PRO A 97 -0.59 28.12 -9.03
C PRO A 97 -1.14 29.13 -10.03
N LEU A 98 -1.02 28.90 -11.33
CA LEU A 98 -1.47 29.81 -12.38
C LEU A 98 -2.94 29.56 -12.76
N THR A 99 -3.33 28.29 -12.86
CA THR A 99 -4.67 27.89 -13.26
C THR A 99 -5.58 27.58 -12.06
N GLY A 100 -5.00 27.25 -10.91
CA GLY A 100 -5.74 26.76 -9.74
C GLY A 100 -6.22 25.31 -9.88
N GLU A 101 -5.93 24.65 -11.01
CA GLU A 101 -6.36 23.27 -11.27
C GLU A 101 -5.57 22.27 -10.43
N ALA A 102 -6.18 21.12 -10.15
CA ALA A 102 -5.55 20.02 -9.48
C ALA A 102 -4.34 19.49 -10.28
N TYR A 103 -3.18 19.37 -9.63
CA TYR A 103 -1.98 18.86 -10.29
C TYR A 103 -2.15 17.38 -10.69
N SER A 104 -1.86 17.07 -11.94
CA SER A 104 -2.11 15.76 -12.56
C SER A 104 -1.34 14.60 -11.90
N ARG A 105 -0.17 14.89 -11.33
CA ARG A 105 0.70 13.90 -10.69
C ARG A 105 0.58 13.88 -9.16
N ASP A 106 -0.32 14.69 -8.57
CA ASP A 106 -0.61 14.58 -7.14
C ASP A 106 -1.40 13.31 -6.85
N PRO A 107 -0.83 12.37 -6.06
CA PRO A 107 -1.49 11.10 -5.77
C PRO A 107 -2.87 11.27 -5.12
N ARG A 108 -3.01 12.22 -4.17
CA ARG A 108 -4.30 12.48 -3.51
C ARG A 108 -5.36 12.99 -4.50
N ASN A 109 -4.99 13.82 -5.46
CA ASN A 109 -5.89 14.27 -6.51
C ASN A 109 -6.35 13.14 -7.42
N VAL A 110 -5.46 12.20 -7.75
CA VAL A 110 -5.83 11.00 -8.53
C VAL A 110 -6.85 10.15 -7.77
N ALA A 111 -6.63 9.89 -6.48
CA ALA A 111 -7.56 9.14 -5.64
C ALA A 111 -8.95 9.82 -5.57
N ARG A 112 -8.99 11.14 -5.36
CA ARG A 112 -10.24 11.92 -5.36
C ARG A 112 -10.96 11.84 -6.70
N LYS A 113 -10.25 12.03 -7.82
CA LYS A 113 -10.82 11.92 -9.17
C LYS A 113 -11.39 10.54 -9.47
N ALA A 114 -10.78 9.48 -8.93
CA ALA A 114 -11.29 8.12 -9.09
C ALA A 114 -12.66 7.94 -8.39
N GLU A 115 -12.84 8.47 -7.17
CA GLU A 115 -14.14 8.47 -6.50
C GLU A 115 -15.18 9.33 -7.24
N GLU A 116 -14.78 10.49 -7.73
CA GLU A 116 -15.65 11.38 -8.53
C GLU A 116 -16.08 10.70 -9.84
N TYR A 117 -15.14 10.03 -10.52
CA TYR A 117 -15.43 9.27 -11.74
C TYR A 117 -16.41 8.13 -11.48
N LEU A 118 -16.23 7.35 -10.40
CA LEU A 118 -17.17 6.28 -10.01
C LEU A 118 -18.58 6.83 -9.90
N LYS A 119 -18.78 7.94 -9.17
CA LYS A 119 -20.07 8.61 -9.03
C LYS A 119 -20.64 9.06 -10.38
N GLY A 120 -19.79 9.62 -11.24
CA GLY A 120 -20.15 10.08 -12.58
C GLY A 120 -20.61 8.95 -13.52
N THR A 121 -20.13 7.71 -13.33
CA THR A 121 -20.56 6.55 -14.13
C THR A 121 -22.00 6.11 -13.82
N GLY A 122 -22.53 6.47 -12.67
CA GLY A 122 -23.83 6.01 -12.19
C GLY A 122 -23.88 4.52 -11.78
N ILE A 123 -22.76 3.80 -11.84
CA ILE A 123 -22.64 2.41 -11.38
C ILE A 123 -22.79 2.34 -9.86
N ALA A 124 -22.00 3.12 -9.15
CA ALA A 124 -21.97 3.22 -7.69
C ALA A 124 -21.67 4.66 -7.27
N ASP A 125 -21.93 4.99 -6.02
CA ASP A 125 -21.55 6.27 -5.42
C ASP A 125 -20.44 6.16 -4.38
N THR A 126 -20.18 4.95 -3.91
CA THR A 126 -19.21 4.68 -2.86
C THR A 126 -18.43 3.40 -3.16
N VAL A 127 -17.12 3.46 -2.97
CA VAL A 127 -16.23 2.31 -2.95
C VAL A 127 -15.55 2.23 -1.59
N PHE A 128 -15.54 1.04 -0.99
CA PHE A 128 -14.79 0.78 0.23
C PHE A 128 -13.54 -0.03 -0.06
N PHE A 129 -12.46 0.35 0.63
CA PHE A 129 -11.18 -0.36 0.67
C PHE A 129 -10.84 -0.75 2.10
N GLY A 130 -10.38 -2.00 2.30
CA GLY A 130 -9.83 -2.50 3.56
C GLY A 130 -8.49 -3.19 3.27
N PRO A 131 -7.37 -2.47 3.39
CA PRO A 131 -6.05 -3.06 3.19
C PRO A 131 -5.55 -3.75 4.47
N GLU A 132 -4.94 -4.92 4.32
CA GLU A 132 -4.22 -5.69 5.34
C GLU A 132 -2.73 -5.57 5.05
N ALA A 133 -2.05 -4.57 5.63
CA ALA A 133 -0.66 -4.26 5.33
C ALA A 133 0.30 -4.95 6.29
N GLU A 134 1.02 -5.96 5.80
CA GLU A 134 2.06 -6.67 6.55
C GLU A 134 3.38 -5.88 6.57
N PHE A 135 4.19 -6.10 7.61
CA PHE A 135 5.50 -5.48 7.79
C PHE A 135 6.43 -6.34 8.62
N TYR A 136 7.73 -6.04 8.58
CA TYR A 136 8.74 -6.67 9.42
C TYR A 136 9.30 -5.70 10.45
N ILE A 137 9.55 -6.20 11.67
CA ILE A 137 10.20 -5.49 12.78
C ILE A 137 11.61 -6.05 12.93
N PHE A 138 12.65 -5.18 12.85
CA PHE A 138 14.04 -5.56 12.98
C PHE A 138 14.74 -4.83 14.12
N ASP A 139 15.77 -5.48 14.67
CA ASP A 139 16.67 -4.92 15.69
C ASP A 139 17.84 -4.16 15.07
N ASP A 140 18.34 -4.60 13.90
CA ASP A 140 19.48 -3.99 13.20
C ASP A 140 19.29 -4.09 11.69
N VAL A 141 19.53 -3.00 10.98
CA VAL A 141 19.52 -2.96 9.51
C VAL A 141 20.70 -2.14 9.02
N ARG A 142 21.58 -2.79 8.26
CA ARG A 142 22.75 -2.17 7.63
C ARG A 142 22.82 -2.55 6.17
N PHE A 143 23.14 -1.61 5.32
CA PHE A 143 23.33 -1.88 3.90
C PHE A 143 24.36 -0.91 3.31
N GLU A 144 25.04 -1.39 2.27
CA GLU A 144 26.03 -0.60 1.53
C GLU A 144 25.97 -0.93 0.03
N THR A 145 26.11 0.10 -0.81
CA THR A 145 26.08 -0.03 -2.26
C THR A 145 27.18 0.81 -2.88
N ARG A 146 28.44 0.35 -2.79
CA ARG A 146 29.62 0.95 -3.44
C ARG A 146 29.93 0.23 -4.75
N GLN A 147 30.83 0.80 -5.56
CA GLN A 147 31.28 0.17 -6.80
C GLN A 147 31.96 -1.19 -6.57
N ASN A 148 32.72 -1.30 -5.49
CA ASN A 148 33.53 -2.46 -5.14
C ASN A 148 32.96 -3.30 -3.98
N ALA A 149 31.81 -2.93 -3.44
CA ALA A 149 31.18 -3.63 -2.33
C ALA A 149 29.68 -3.39 -2.31
N GLY A 150 28.90 -4.44 -2.08
CA GLY A 150 27.46 -4.36 -1.85
C GLY A 150 27.03 -5.43 -0.89
N TYR A 151 26.27 -5.06 0.13
CA TYR A 151 25.65 -5.98 1.07
C TYR A 151 24.43 -5.37 1.73
N TYR A 152 23.57 -6.21 2.28
CA TYR A 152 22.65 -5.86 3.34
C TYR A 152 22.84 -6.83 4.51
N TYR A 153 22.57 -6.34 5.71
CA TYR A 153 22.53 -7.13 6.93
C TYR A 153 21.33 -6.71 7.74
N ILE A 154 20.54 -7.68 8.13
CA ILE A 154 19.38 -7.49 9.02
C ILE A 154 19.50 -8.45 10.20
N ASP A 155 19.05 -8.01 11.36
CA ASP A 155 18.95 -8.87 12.54
C ASP A 155 17.62 -8.65 13.26
N SER A 156 17.14 -9.72 13.90
CA SER A 156 15.93 -9.73 14.72
C SER A 156 16.12 -10.69 15.87
N ILE A 157 15.66 -10.31 17.06
CA ILE A 157 15.61 -11.20 18.21
C ILE A 157 14.84 -12.50 17.92
N GLU A 158 13.89 -12.44 17.00
CA GLU A 158 13.08 -13.59 16.56
C GLU A 158 13.71 -14.34 15.37
N GLY A 159 14.82 -13.87 14.82
CA GLY A 159 15.47 -14.51 13.68
C GLY A 159 15.90 -15.94 13.99
N ALA A 160 15.45 -16.90 13.17
CA ALA A 160 15.80 -18.32 13.32
C ALA A 160 17.32 -18.56 13.22
N TRP A 161 18.07 -17.70 12.54
CA TRP A 161 19.53 -17.71 12.45
C TRP A 161 20.22 -17.37 13.78
N ASN A 162 19.49 -16.88 14.78
CA ASN A 162 20.00 -16.49 16.09
C ASN A 162 19.83 -17.58 17.17
N THR A 163 19.36 -18.78 16.84
CA THR A 163 19.16 -19.86 17.82
C THR A 163 20.44 -20.29 18.53
N GLY A 164 21.59 -20.22 17.85
CA GLY A 164 22.92 -20.53 18.39
C GLY A 164 23.76 -19.32 18.79
N LYS A 165 23.23 -18.10 18.71
CA LYS A 165 23.97 -16.86 18.99
C LYS A 165 24.20 -16.66 20.48
N ALA A 166 25.44 -16.39 20.87
CA ALA A 166 25.73 -15.89 22.21
C ALA A 166 25.21 -14.47 22.39
N SER A 167 24.50 -14.17 23.47
CA SER A 167 23.93 -12.86 23.78
C SER A 167 24.30 -12.45 25.20
N GLU A 168 24.42 -11.15 25.45
CA GLU A 168 24.53 -10.62 26.79
C GLU A 168 23.26 -10.97 27.59
N GLY A 169 23.43 -11.51 28.80
CA GLY A 169 22.33 -12.07 29.58
C GLY A 169 21.90 -13.48 29.18
N GLY A 170 22.54 -14.10 28.19
CA GLY A 170 22.24 -15.45 27.68
C GLY A 170 21.20 -15.45 26.56
N ASN A 171 21.23 -16.47 25.72
CA ASN A 171 20.22 -16.76 24.73
C ASN A 171 19.11 -17.62 25.32
N LEU A 172 17.92 -17.10 25.51
CA LEU A 172 16.79 -17.77 26.16
C LEU A 172 16.06 -18.78 25.29
N GLY A 173 16.43 -18.90 24.01
CA GLY A 173 15.96 -19.94 23.08
C GLY A 173 14.57 -19.76 22.48
N TYR A 174 13.75 -18.86 22.97
CA TYR A 174 12.41 -18.60 22.44
C TYR A 174 12.47 -17.83 21.12
N LYS A 175 12.56 -18.55 20.01
CA LYS A 175 12.52 -18.00 18.65
C LYS A 175 11.55 -18.82 17.81
N PRO A 176 10.67 -18.18 17.02
CA PRO A 176 9.79 -18.89 16.11
C PRO A 176 10.57 -19.82 15.18
N ARG A 177 10.01 -20.97 14.86
CA ARG A 177 10.57 -21.83 13.83
C ARG A 177 10.45 -21.14 12.47
N TYR A 178 11.36 -21.47 11.58
CA TYR A 178 11.31 -20.98 10.21
C TYR A 178 9.92 -21.19 9.58
N LYS A 179 9.30 -20.14 9.09
CA LYS A 179 7.91 -20.09 8.64
C LYS A 179 6.87 -20.54 9.68
N GLY A 180 7.21 -20.44 10.95
CA GLY A 180 6.35 -20.85 12.06
C GLY A 180 5.88 -19.69 12.93
N GLY A 181 5.86 -18.46 12.40
CA GLY A 181 5.51 -17.25 13.13
C GLY A 181 4.01 -16.94 13.23
N TYR A 182 3.12 -17.76 12.65
CA TYR A 182 1.70 -17.45 12.66
C TYR A 182 1.06 -17.73 14.02
N PHE A 183 0.65 -16.68 14.72
CA PHE A 183 -0.06 -16.66 16.00
C PHE A 183 0.64 -17.34 17.20
N PRO A 184 1.98 -17.26 17.38
CA PRO A 184 2.57 -17.78 18.58
C PRO A 184 2.20 -16.89 19.78
N VAL A 185 2.10 -17.49 20.95
CA VAL A 185 1.95 -16.72 22.20
C VAL A 185 3.31 -16.33 22.77
N PRO A 186 3.42 -15.24 23.54
CA PRO A 186 4.62 -14.98 24.34
C PRO A 186 5.00 -16.19 25.24
N PRO A 187 6.28 -16.49 25.44
CA PRO A 187 7.44 -15.68 25.07
C PRO A 187 8.00 -15.91 23.67
N MET A 188 7.35 -16.73 22.84
CA MET A 188 7.77 -16.95 21.45
C MET A 188 7.58 -15.69 20.61
N ASP A 189 6.46 -14.99 20.78
CA ASP A 189 6.17 -13.67 20.21
C ASP A 189 6.80 -12.57 21.08
N HIS A 190 7.92 -12.04 20.65
CA HIS A 190 8.65 -10.99 21.36
C HIS A 190 8.09 -9.59 21.15
N PHE A 191 7.24 -9.37 20.15
CA PHE A 191 6.80 -8.04 19.74
C PHE A 191 5.32 -7.73 20.03
N THR A 192 4.62 -8.60 20.76
CA THR A 192 3.21 -8.38 21.14
C THR A 192 2.98 -7.03 21.80
N ASP A 193 3.79 -6.65 22.79
CA ASP A 193 3.64 -5.38 23.51
C ASP A 193 3.97 -4.18 22.60
N LEU A 194 4.98 -4.32 21.73
CA LEU A 194 5.31 -3.27 20.76
C LEU A 194 4.16 -3.05 19.75
N ARG A 195 3.57 -4.14 19.22
CA ARG A 195 2.39 -4.01 18.35
C ARG A 195 1.19 -3.43 19.09
N SER A 196 1.00 -3.80 20.38
CA SER A 196 -0.04 -3.20 21.22
C SER A 196 0.16 -1.71 21.42
N GLN A 197 1.40 -1.23 21.55
CA GLN A 197 1.69 0.20 21.60
C GLN A 197 1.42 0.89 20.23
N MET A 198 1.74 0.23 19.11
CA MET A 198 1.38 0.70 17.78
C MET A 198 -0.13 0.88 17.64
N VAL A 199 -0.91 -0.13 18.07
CA VAL A 199 -2.38 -0.07 18.08
C VAL A 199 -2.90 1.10 18.91
N ARG A 200 -2.33 1.33 20.11
CA ARG A 200 -2.72 2.47 20.95
C ARG A 200 -2.49 3.81 20.24
N ASN A 201 -1.33 3.98 19.63
CA ASN A 201 -0.99 5.20 18.90
C ASN A 201 -1.87 5.40 17.66
N LEU A 202 -2.24 4.31 16.96
CA LEU A 202 -3.17 4.34 15.83
C LEU A 202 -4.58 4.79 16.27
N ILE A 203 -5.10 4.23 17.35
CA ILE A 203 -6.41 4.60 17.91
C ILE A 203 -6.41 6.07 18.33
N GLU A 204 -5.36 6.55 19.02
CA GLU A 204 -5.20 7.95 19.42
C GLU A 204 -5.17 8.90 18.22
N ALA A 205 -4.62 8.46 17.09
CA ALA A 205 -4.62 9.20 15.82
C ALA A 205 -5.93 9.07 15.03
N GLY A 206 -6.96 8.41 15.57
CA GLY A 206 -8.27 8.27 14.93
C GLY A 206 -8.39 7.11 13.94
N ILE A 207 -7.43 6.20 13.90
CA ILE A 207 -7.50 4.97 13.08
C ILE A 207 -8.12 3.86 13.92
N GLU A 208 -9.36 3.46 13.59
CA GLU A 208 -10.06 2.37 14.25
C GLU A 208 -9.38 1.04 13.90
N THR A 209 -8.68 0.47 14.87
CA THR A 209 -7.90 -0.77 14.71
C THR A 209 -8.72 -1.96 15.18
N GLU A 210 -8.73 -3.05 14.40
CA GLU A 210 -9.54 -4.24 14.66
C GLU A 210 -8.74 -5.33 15.40
N MET A 211 -7.55 -5.68 14.91
CA MET A 211 -6.67 -6.67 15.55
C MET A 211 -5.20 -6.46 15.19
N GLN A 212 -4.34 -7.20 15.88
CA GLN A 212 -2.91 -7.28 15.59
C GLN A 212 -2.40 -8.70 15.86
N HIS A 213 -1.46 -9.16 15.09
CA HIS A 213 -0.84 -10.46 15.28
C HIS A 213 0.56 -10.56 14.68
N HIS A 214 1.28 -11.63 15.10
CA HIS A 214 2.49 -12.06 14.43
C HIS A 214 2.12 -12.85 13.17
N GLU A 215 2.82 -12.59 12.07
CA GLU A 215 2.65 -13.27 10.80
C GLU A 215 3.61 -14.45 10.61
N VAL A 216 3.48 -15.17 9.48
CA VAL A 216 4.20 -16.42 9.18
C VAL A 216 5.72 -16.25 9.18
N GLY A 217 6.23 -15.10 8.73
CA GLY A 217 7.67 -14.83 8.67
C GLY A 217 8.33 -14.79 10.04
N THR A 218 9.42 -15.55 10.21
CA THR A 218 10.02 -15.82 11.52
C THR A 218 10.65 -14.64 12.20
N ALA A 219 11.15 -13.67 11.45
CA ALA A 219 11.97 -12.59 12.00
C ALA A 219 11.15 -11.31 12.30
N GLY A 220 10.04 -11.46 13.01
CA GLY A 220 9.23 -10.33 13.46
C GLY A 220 8.26 -9.80 12.41
N GLN A 221 7.74 -10.66 11.55
CA GLN A 221 6.66 -10.27 10.64
C GLN A 221 5.36 -10.04 11.40
N ALA A 222 4.64 -8.98 11.06
CA ALA A 222 3.45 -8.53 11.78
C ALA A 222 2.40 -7.97 10.83
N GLU A 223 1.16 -8.00 11.31
CA GLU A 223 0.00 -7.37 10.69
C GLU A 223 -0.83 -6.67 11.75
N ILE A 224 -1.35 -5.50 11.41
CA ILE A 224 -2.30 -4.74 12.23
C ILE A 224 -3.44 -4.30 11.34
N ASP A 225 -4.62 -4.84 11.57
CA ASP A 225 -5.79 -4.52 10.77
C ASP A 225 -6.50 -3.30 11.29
N PHE A 226 -6.96 -2.46 10.38
CA PHE A 226 -7.80 -1.33 10.68
C PHE A 226 -9.06 -1.33 9.81
N ARG A 227 -10.10 -0.71 10.32
CA ARG A 227 -11.40 -0.68 9.68
C ARG A 227 -11.35 -0.03 8.31
N PHE A 228 -12.03 -0.66 7.34
CA PHE A 228 -12.21 -0.15 5.99
C PHE A 228 -12.85 1.24 5.95
N GLY A 229 -12.61 1.98 4.91
CA GLY A 229 -13.20 3.29 4.63
C GLY A 229 -13.31 3.54 3.13
N THR A 230 -13.68 4.75 2.74
CA THR A 230 -13.69 5.14 1.32
C THR A 230 -12.27 5.19 0.77
N LEU A 231 -12.13 5.25 -0.56
CA LEU A 231 -10.84 5.13 -1.23
C LEU A 231 -9.82 6.16 -0.72
N LEU A 232 -10.15 7.45 -0.79
CA LEU A 232 -9.24 8.53 -0.39
C LEU A 232 -8.97 8.50 1.11
N GLU A 233 -10.01 8.32 1.93
CA GLU A 233 -9.88 8.22 3.39
C GLU A 233 -8.96 7.07 3.80
N THR A 234 -9.12 5.89 3.18
CA THR A 234 -8.31 4.72 3.50
C THR A 234 -6.86 4.88 3.03
N ALA A 235 -6.62 5.53 1.90
CA ALA A 235 -5.27 5.85 1.44
C ALA A 235 -4.57 6.83 2.41
N ASP A 236 -5.26 7.88 2.86
CA ASP A 236 -4.75 8.80 3.89
C ASP A 236 -4.44 8.05 5.21
N LYS A 237 -5.35 7.20 5.66
CA LYS A 237 -5.16 6.37 6.86
C LYS A 237 -3.96 5.43 6.73
N LEU A 238 -3.76 4.80 5.57
CA LEU A 238 -2.62 3.90 5.35
C LEU A 238 -1.29 4.66 5.36
N MET A 239 -1.22 5.87 4.82
CA MET A 239 -0.03 6.70 4.93
C MET A 239 0.28 7.08 6.38
N LEU A 240 -0.73 7.48 7.14
CA LEU A 240 -0.61 7.77 8.57
C LEU A 240 -0.25 6.51 9.38
N TYR A 241 -0.85 5.38 9.08
CA TYR A 241 -0.54 4.06 9.66
C TYR A 241 0.95 3.73 9.52
N LYS A 242 1.51 3.83 8.31
CA LYS A 242 2.94 3.58 8.07
C LYS A 242 3.83 4.52 8.88
N TYR A 243 3.46 5.79 9.00
CA TYR A 243 4.17 6.77 9.81
C TYR A 243 4.16 6.40 11.30
N ILE A 244 2.98 6.09 11.85
CA ILE A 244 2.81 5.76 13.26
C ILE A 244 3.56 4.48 13.63
N ILE A 245 3.46 3.43 12.82
CA ILE A 245 4.15 2.16 13.07
C ILE A 245 5.66 2.34 13.09
N LYS A 246 6.23 3.02 12.07
CA LYS A 246 7.67 3.30 12.00
C LYS A 246 8.14 4.14 13.18
N SER A 247 7.39 5.18 13.54
CA SER A 247 7.76 6.08 14.64
C SER A 247 7.67 5.39 15.99
N THR A 248 6.66 4.56 16.22
CA THR A 248 6.53 3.75 17.45
C THR A 248 7.69 2.76 17.59
N ALA A 249 8.07 2.10 16.51
CA ALA A 249 9.20 1.17 16.51
C ALA A 249 10.52 1.88 16.87
N ILE A 250 10.80 3.03 16.28
CA ILE A 250 12.01 3.82 16.59
C ILE A 250 12.04 4.24 18.06
N GLN A 251 10.92 4.65 18.67
CA GLN A 251 10.86 4.95 20.11
C GLN A 251 11.21 3.75 20.99
N ALA A 252 10.90 2.54 20.50
CA ALA A 252 11.23 1.29 21.18
C ALA A 252 12.62 0.74 20.82
N GLY A 253 13.47 1.49 20.12
CA GLY A 253 14.79 1.06 19.67
C GLY A 253 14.76 -0.05 18.61
N ARG A 254 13.71 -0.10 17.81
CA ARG A 254 13.48 -1.03 16.69
C ARG A 254 13.27 -0.28 15.40
N THR A 255 13.32 -1.00 14.28
CA THR A 255 12.97 -0.44 12.97
C THR A 255 11.95 -1.31 12.27
N VAL A 256 11.15 -0.71 11.39
CA VAL A 256 10.11 -1.40 10.62
C VAL A 256 10.32 -1.16 9.13
N THR A 257 10.13 -2.22 8.35
CA THR A 257 10.07 -2.12 6.89
C THR A 257 8.77 -2.66 6.34
N PHE A 258 8.26 -1.96 5.33
CA PHE A 258 7.16 -2.39 4.46
C PHE A 258 7.67 -2.95 3.12
N MET A 259 8.94 -3.35 3.05
CA MET A 259 9.47 -4.04 1.86
C MET A 259 8.72 -5.36 1.63
N PRO A 260 8.32 -5.66 0.40
CA PRO A 260 7.61 -6.90 0.08
C PRO A 260 8.38 -8.19 0.36
N LYS A 261 9.72 -8.14 0.25
CA LYS A 261 10.57 -9.32 0.47
C LYS A 261 11.92 -8.91 1.06
N PRO A 262 11.99 -8.61 2.36
CA PRO A 262 13.25 -8.20 2.97
C PRO A 262 14.18 -9.36 3.34
N ILE A 263 13.65 -10.60 3.44
CA ILE A 263 14.41 -11.79 3.87
C ILE A 263 14.37 -12.86 2.79
N PHE A 264 15.56 -13.35 2.39
CA PHE A 264 15.67 -14.49 1.49
C PHE A 264 15.09 -15.77 2.13
N GLY A 265 14.26 -16.48 1.36
CA GLY A 265 13.72 -17.77 1.76
C GLY A 265 12.56 -17.72 2.77
N ASP A 266 12.31 -16.64 3.49
CA ASP A 266 11.16 -16.47 4.39
C ASP A 266 9.94 -15.89 3.66
N ASN A 267 8.79 -15.73 4.34
CA ASN A 267 7.59 -15.17 3.73
C ASN A 267 7.78 -13.70 3.36
N GLY A 268 7.17 -13.28 2.26
CA GLY A 268 7.05 -11.86 1.88
C GLY A 268 5.90 -11.18 2.61
N SER A 269 5.89 -9.85 2.58
CA SER A 269 4.81 -9.01 3.10
C SER A 269 3.85 -8.61 1.99
N GLY A 270 2.59 -8.99 2.13
CA GLY A 270 1.49 -8.60 1.26
C GLY A 270 0.72 -7.40 1.80
N MET A 271 -0.16 -6.87 0.95
CA MET A 271 -1.20 -5.96 1.34
C MET A 271 -2.48 -6.37 0.63
N HIS A 272 -3.19 -7.33 1.20
CA HIS A 272 -4.45 -7.77 0.63
C HIS A 272 -5.48 -6.66 0.71
N CYS A 273 -6.14 -6.35 -0.41
CA CYS A 273 -7.09 -5.26 -0.49
C CYS A 273 -8.51 -5.80 -0.62
N HIS A 274 -9.28 -5.70 0.45
CA HIS A 274 -10.72 -5.92 0.43
C HIS A 274 -11.41 -4.76 -0.28
N GLN A 275 -12.38 -5.06 -1.14
CA GLN A 275 -13.08 -4.07 -1.94
C GLN A 275 -14.56 -4.40 -2.06
N SER A 276 -15.40 -3.36 -2.03
CA SER A 276 -16.83 -3.46 -2.34
C SER A 276 -17.39 -2.15 -2.90
N LEU A 277 -18.38 -2.25 -3.78
CA LEU A 277 -19.11 -1.10 -4.33
C LEU A 277 -20.50 -0.98 -3.70
N TRP A 278 -20.93 0.27 -3.48
CA TRP A 278 -22.20 0.60 -2.87
C TRP A 278 -22.91 1.72 -3.64
N LYS A 279 -24.23 1.70 -3.63
CA LYS A 279 -25.07 2.74 -4.20
C LYS A 279 -26.27 3.02 -3.30
N ASP A 280 -26.51 4.28 -2.96
CA ASP A 280 -27.60 4.70 -2.11
C ASP A 280 -27.64 3.96 -0.75
N GLY A 281 -26.45 3.60 -0.22
CA GLY A 281 -26.31 2.87 1.04
C GLY A 281 -26.53 1.35 0.95
N GLU A 282 -26.71 0.81 -0.26
CA GLU A 282 -26.92 -0.61 -0.50
C GLU A 282 -25.68 -1.25 -1.19
N PRO A 283 -25.27 -2.48 -0.75
CA PRO A 283 -24.13 -3.18 -1.33
C PRO A 283 -24.47 -3.76 -2.71
N LEU A 284 -23.54 -3.63 -3.67
CA LEU A 284 -23.73 -4.09 -5.04
C LEU A 284 -23.13 -5.48 -5.33
N PHE A 285 -22.31 -6.02 -4.41
CA PHE A 285 -21.54 -7.24 -4.69
C PHE A 285 -22.25 -8.54 -4.30
N TYR A 286 -23.42 -8.46 -3.64
CA TYR A 286 -24.13 -9.63 -3.16
C TYR A 286 -25.25 -10.07 -4.13
N ASP A 287 -25.31 -11.40 -4.39
CA ASP A 287 -26.43 -12.08 -4.99
C ASP A 287 -26.53 -13.49 -4.38
N GLU A 288 -27.70 -13.84 -3.80
CA GLU A 288 -27.90 -15.10 -3.10
C GLU A 288 -27.67 -16.34 -3.98
N VAL A 289 -27.97 -16.24 -5.29
CA VAL A 289 -27.88 -17.37 -6.23
C VAL A 289 -26.54 -17.43 -6.99
N GLY A 290 -25.75 -16.37 -6.92
CA GLY A 290 -24.45 -16.31 -7.60
C GLY A 290 -23.38 -17.19 -6.94
N TYR A 291 -22.36 -17.57 -7.73
CA TYR A 291 -21.20 -18.28 -7.19
C TYR A 291 -20.61 -17.52 -5.98
N ALA A 292 -20.40 -18.22 -4.87
CA ALA A 292 -19.92 -17.64 -3.62
C ALA A 292 -20.75 -16.43 -3.10
N GLY A 293 -22.00 -16.28 -3.54
CA GLY A 293 -22.86 -15.14 -3.21
C GLY A 293 -22.47 -13.85 -3.92
N LEU A 294 -21.84 -13.92 -5.08
CA LEU A 294 -21.45 -12.77 -5.90
C LEU A 294 -22.51 -12.37 -6.90
N SER A 295 -22.77 -11.07 -7.01
CA SER A 295 -23.54 -10.48 -8.10
C SER A 295 -22.74 -10.46 -9.42
N ASP A 296 -23.44 -10.24 -10.53
CA ASP A 296 -22.80 -10.01 -11.84
C ASP A 296 -21.87 -8.81 -11.81
N ILE A 297 -22.23 -7.73 -11.08
CA ILE A 297 -21.37 -6.54 -10.90
C ILE A 297 -20.06 -6.95 -10.25
N ALA A 298 -20.09 -7.73 -9.17
CA ALA A 298 -18.87 -8.21 -8.52
C ALA A 298 -18.03 -9.10 -9.44
N ARG A 299 -18.70 -9.97 -10.21
CA ARG A 299 -18.03 -10.87 -11.15
C ARG A 299 -17.31 -10.11 -12.27
N TYR A 300 -17.98 -9.13 -12.87
CA TYR A 300 -17.36 -8.26 -13.89
C TYR A 300 -16.24 -7.39 -13.31
N TYR A 301 -16.39 -6.90 -12.07
CA TYR A 301 -15.33 -6.19 -11.36
C TYR A 301 -14.07 -7.05 -11.23
N ILE A 302 -14.22 -8.32 -10.81
CA ILE A 302 -13.13 -9.31 -10.79
C ILE A 302 -12.53 -9.50 -12.19
N GLY A 303 -13.38 -9.62 -13.22
CA GLY A 303 -12.95 -9.75 -14.61
C GLY A 303 -12.04 -8.60 -15.04
N GLY A 304 -12.38 -7.36 -14.66
CA GLY A 304 -11.54 -6.18 -14.90
C GLY A 304 -10.20 -6.25 -14.18
N LEU A 305 -10.19 -6.59 -12.89
CA LEU A 305 -8.96 -6.74 -12.11
C LEU A 305 -8.01 -7.79 -12.72
N LEU A 306 -8.54 -8.96 -13.10
CA LEU A 306 -7.73 -10.04 -13.65
C LEU A 306 -7.22 -9.74 -15.06
N LYS A 307 -8.04 -9.09 -15.90
CA LYS A 307 -7.66 -8.69 -17.26
C LYS A 307 -6.51 -7.69 -17.23
N HIS A 308 -6.62 -6.66 -16.40
CA HIS A 308 -5.65 -5.57 -16.30
C HIS A 308 -4.52 -5.83 -15.29
N ALA A 309 -4.52 -6.97 -14.59
CA ALA A 309 -3.49 -7.28 -13.60
C ALA A 309 -2.06 -7.07 -14.11
N PRO A 310 -1.68 -7.45 -15.36
CA PRO A 310 -0.32 -7.21 -15.83
C PRO A 310 0.13 -5.76 -15.83
N SER A 311 -0.75 -4.81 -16.15
CA SER A 311 -0.47 -3.37 -16.12
C SER A 311 -0.75 -2.75 -14.75
N LEU A 312 -1.80 -3.23 -14.07
CA LEU A 312 -2.23 -2.78 -12.75
C LEU A 312 -1.12 -2.92 -11.70
N LEU A 313 -0.29 -3.98 -11.81
CA LEU A 313 0.81 -4.23 -10.89
C LEU A 313 1.87 -3.12 -10.90
N ALA A 314 1.94 -2.29 -11.93
CA ALA A 314 2.80 -1.10 -11.93
C ALA A 314 2.50 -0.14 -10.76
N PHE A 315 1.26 -0.14 -10.26
CA PHE A 315 0.82 0.69 -9.13
C PHE A 315 0.64 -0.09 -7.83
N THR A 316 0.25 -1.36 -7.90
CA THR A 316 0.00 -2.19 -6.71
C THR A 316 1.25 -2.93 -6.21
N ASN A 317 2.21 -3.19 -7.08
CA ASN A 317 3.47 -3.90 -6.83
C ASN A 317 4.64 -3.17 -7.52
N PRO A 318 4.93 -1.93 -7.08
CA PRO A 318 5.68 -0.97 -7.91
C PRO A 318 7.20 -1.06 -7.77
N THR A 319 7.74 -2.06 -7.10
CA THR A 319 9.17 -2.16 -6.84
C THR A 319 9.79 -3.43 -7.45
N VAL A 320 11.09 -3.43 -7.72
CA VAL A 320 11.80 -4.65 -8.10
C VAL A 320 11.70 -5.70 -6.98
N ASN A 321 11.66 -5.26 -5.72
CA ASN A 321 11.51 -6.14 -4.56
C ASN A 321 10.12 -6.82 -4.51
N SER A 322 9.08 -6.22 -5.09
CA SER A 322 7.74 -6.83 -5.21
C SER A 322 7.79 -8.19 -5.91
N TYR A 323 8.67 -8.35 -6.89
CA TYR A 323 8.80 -9.57 -7.70
C TYR A 323 9.73 -10.62 -7.07
N HIS A 324 10.38 -10.31 -5.98
CA HIS A 324 10.97 -11.31 -5.08
C HIS A 324 9.91 -11.96 -4.17
N ARG A 325 8.78 -11.27 -3.90
CA ARG A 325 7.62 -11.83 -3.22
C ARG A 325 6.74 -12.64 -4.18
N LEU A 326 6.44 -12.10 -5.37
CA LEU A 326 5.53 -12.72 -6.34
C LEU A 326 6.20 -13.85 -7.12
N VAL A 327 6.57 -14.91 -6.40
CA VAL A 327 7.17 -16.13 -6.95
C VAL A 327 6.33 -17.35 -6.59
N PRO A 328 6.18 -18.35 -7.48
CA PRO A 328 5.46 -19.58 -7.16
C PRO A 328 6.06 -20.30 -5.95
N GLY A 329 5.22 -20.92 -5.10
CA GLY A 329 5.66 -21.79 -3.99
C GLY A 329 5.91 -21.09 -2.65
N TYR A 330 5.65 -19.80 -2.52
CA TYR A 330 5.80 -19.03 -1.26
C TYR A 330 4.49 -18.41 -0.77
N GLU A 331 3.36 -19.11 -0.98
CA GLU A 331 2.02 -18.60 -0.66
C GLU A 331 1.65 -17.30 -1.39
N ALA A 332 2.44 -16.93 -2.41
CA ALA A 332 2.21 -15.73 -3.19
C ALA A 332 1.08 -15.94 -4.21
N PRO A 333 0.14 -14.98 -4.36
CA PRO A 333 -0.99 -15.06 -5.25
C PRO A 333 -0.58 -14.70 -6.70
N VAL A 334 0.12 -15.60 -7.37
CA VAL A 334 0.64 -15.35 -8.73
C VAL A 334 -0.31 -15.76 -9.85
N ASN A 335 -1.33 -16.58 -9.55
CA ASN A 335 -2.25 -17.13 -10.55
C ASN A 335 -3.44 -16.20 -10.78
N LEU A 336 -3.67 -15.77 -12.03
CA LEU A 336 -4.74 -14.85 -12.44
C LEU A 336 -6.11 -15.55 -12.47
N VAL A 337 -6.54 -16.02 -11.32
CA VAL A 337 -7.81 -16.69 -11.09
C VAL A 337 -8.50 -16.12 -9.85
N TYR A 338 -9.78 -16.43 -9.69
CA TYR A 338 -10.49 -16.15 -8.45
C TYR A 338 -11.07 -17.42 -7.85
N SER A 339 -11.31 -17.41 -6.55
CA SER A 339 -11.84 -18.57 -5.82
C SER A 339 -12.46 -18.18 -4.50
N GLN A 340 -13.46 -18.95 -4.08
CA GLN A 340 -13.90 -18.95 -2.69
C GLN A 340 -12.91 -19.77 -1.86
N ARG A 341 -12.31 -19.19 -0.80
CA ARG A 341 -11.38 -19.81 0.16
C ARG A 341 -9.93 -20.00 -0.29
N ASN A 342 -9.63 -20.19 -1.57
CA ASN A 342 -8.29 -20.52 -2.03
C ASN A 342 -7.34 -19.31 -1.91
N ARG A 343 -6.32 -19.42 -1.05
CA ARG A 343 -5.35 -18.34 -0.78
C ARG A 343 -4.28 -18.20 -1.87
N SER A 344 -4.17 -19.15 -2.80
CA SER A 344 -3.23 -19.07 -3.93
C SER A 344 -3.78 -18.30 -5.14
N ALA A 345 -5.07 -17.96 -5.14
CA ALA A 345 -5.72 -17.17 -6.17
C ALA A 345 -5.42 -15.67 -6.00
N CYS A 346 -5.28 -14.93 -7.10
CA CYS A 346 -5.14 -13.47 -7.08
C CYS A 346 -6.34 -12.77 -6.44
N VAL A 347 -7.55 -13.29 -6.66
CA VAL A 347 -8.77 -12.80 -6.03
C VAL A 347 -9.39 -13.89 -5.19
N ARG A 348 -9.53 -13.63 -3.89
CA ARG A 348 -10.27 -14.50 -2.96
C ARG A 348 -11.62 -13.86 -2.61
N ILE A 349 -12.64 -14.70 -2.47
CA ILE A 349 -13.94 -14.29 -1.99
C ILE A 349 -14.08 -14.79 -0.56
N PRO A 350 -14.02 -13.90 0.44
CA PRO A 350 -14.18 -14.28 1.83
C PRO A 350 -15.58 -14.87 2.09
N ILE A 351 -15.64 -15.85 2.99
CA ILE A 351 -16.91 -16.38 3.48
C ILE A 351 -17.49 -15.38 4.46
N THR A 352 -18.64 -14.81 4.11
CA THR A 352 -19.30 -13.75 4.89
C THR A 352 -20.70 -14.16 5.38
N GLY A 353 -21.05 -15.44 5.23
CA GLY A 353 -22.42 -15.90 5.49
C GLY A 353 -23.43 -15.24 4.55
N SER A 354 -24.66 -15.08 5.02
CA SER A 354 -25.77 -14.50 4.26
C SER A 354 -25.96 -12.99 4.44
N ASN A 355 -25.01 -12.29 5.07
CA ASN A 355 -25.09 -10.85 5.25
C ASN A 355 -24.66 -10.11 3.96
N PRO A 356 -25.57 -9.48 3.22
CA PRO A 356 -25.23 -8.77 1.98
C PRO A 356 -24.20 -7.67 2.19
N LYS A 357 -24.24 -6.97 3.33
CA LYS A 357 -23.35 -5.86 3.66
C LYS A 357 -21.90 -6.28 3.91
N ALA A 358 -21.68 -7.56 4.19
CA ALA A 358 -20.34 -8.10 4.41
C ALA A 358 -19.69 -8.62 3.12
N LYS A 359 -20.45 -8.73 2.01
CA LYS A 359 -19.96 -9.28 0.74
C LYS A 359 -18.94 -8.35 0.11
N ARG A 360 -17.75 -8.90 -0.13
CA ARG A 360 -16.59 -8.20 -0.69
C ARG A 360 -15.70 -9.18 -1.45
N ILE A 361 -14.82 -8.65 -2.23
CA ILE A 361 -13.69 -9.38 -2.82
C ILE A 361 -12.40 -8.99 -2.12
N GLU A 362 -11.39 -9.84 -2.19
CA GLU A 362 -10.05 -9.61 -1.67
C GLU A 362 -9.05 -9.80 -2.81
N PHE A 363 -8.45 -8.69 -3.27
CA PHE A 363 -7.36 -8.74 -4.24
C PHE A 363 -6.04 -8.88 -3.48
N ARG A 364 -5.40 -10.04 -3.60
CA ARG A 364 -4.28 -10.47 -2.75
C ARG A 364 -2.89 -10.12 -3.27
N VAL A 365 -2.83 -9.68 -4.52
CA VAL A 365 -1.56 -9.40 -5.21
C VAL A 365 -0.80 -8.20 -4.65
N PRO A 366 -1.46 -7.07 -4.30
CA PRO A 366 -0.77 -5.86 -3.86
C PRO A 366 0.19 -6.09 -2.70
N ASP A 367 1.19 -5.23 -2.59
CA ASP A 367 2.10 -5.21 -1.47
C ASP A 367 2.21 -3.81 -0.84
N PRO A 368 2.67 -3.71 0.42
CA PRO A 368 2.64 -2.46 1.15
C PRO A 368 3.68 -1.42 0.70
N SER A 369 4.54 -1.72 -0.27
CA SER A 369 5.47 -0.73 -0.85
C SER A 369 4.77 0.27 -1.79
N CYS A 370 3.54 -0.01 -2.18
CA CYS A 370 2.80 0.84 -3.10
C CYS A 370 2.47 2.22 -2.54
N ASN A 371 2.24 3.17 -3.46
CA ASN A 371 1.55 4.41 -3.18
C ASN A 371 0.04 4.12 -3.15
N PRO A 372 -0.62 4.15 -1.97
CA PRO A 372 -1.99 3.68 -1.83
C PRO A 372 -3.00 4.50 -2.65
N TYR A 373 -2.73 5.79 -2.86
CA TYR A 373 -3.60 6.64 -3.66
C TYR A 373 -3.68 6.15 -5.11
N PHE A 374 -2.54 5.83 -5.72
CA PHE A 374 -2.49 5.26 -7.06
C PHE A 374 -2.99 3.83 -7.09
N ALA A 375 -2.58 3.00 -6.13
CA ALA A 375 -2.95 1.59 -6.10
C ALA A 375 -4.47 1.40 -6.01
N PHE A 376 -5.13 2.12 -5.09
CA PHE A 376 -6.57 2.02 -4.90
C PHE A 376 -7.34 2.61 -6.09
N ALA A 377 -6.89 3.76 -6.61
CA ALA A 377 -7.48 4.36 -7.81
C ALA A 377 -7.37 3.41 -9.01
N ALA A 378 -6.20 2.82 -9.26
CA ALA A 378 -5.99 1.92 -10.38
C ALA A 378 -6.82 0.64 -10.27
N MET A 379 -6.94 0.04 -9.07
CA MET A 379 -7.82 -1.11 -8.84
C MET A 379 -9.29 -0.76 -9.10
N LEU A 380 -9.76 0.39 -8.63
CA LEU A 380 -11.12 0.86 -8.90
C LEU A 380 -11.36 1.04 -10.41
N MET A 381 -10.42 1.69 -11.12
CA MET A 381 -10.54 1.92 -12.56
C MET A 381 -10.59 0.61 -13.35
N ALA A 382 -9.75 -0.37 -13.00
CA ALA A 382 -9.79 -1.71 -13.59
C ALA A 382 -11.15 -2.41 -13.35
N GLY A 383 -11.67 -2.32 -12.13
CA GLY A 383 -12.97 -2.88 -11.78
C GLY A 383 -14.14 -2.21 -12.53
N ILE A 384 -14.12 -0.87 -12.67
CA ILE A 384 -15.13 -0.12 -13.44
C ILE A 384 -15.10 -0.52 -14.92
N ASP A 385 -13.90 -0.65 -15.51
CA ASP A 385 -13.75 -1.13 -16.89
C ASP A 385 -14.35 -2.52 -17.06
N GLY A 386 -14.10 -3.41 -16.09
CA GLY A 386 -14.71 -4.73 -16.05
C GLY A 386 -16.23 -4.70 -16.06
N ILE A 387 -16.85 -3.86 -15.26
CA ILE A 387 -18.32 -3.72 -15.19
C ILE A 387 -18.87 -3.12 -16.48
N ARG A 388 -18.29 -2.03 -16.98
CA ARG A 388 -18.77 -1.34 -18.19
C ARG A 388 -18.70 -2.20 -19.43
N ASN A 389 -17.65 -2.98 -19.57
CA ASN A 389 -17.41 -3.86 -20.71
C ASN A 389 -17.88 -5.31 -20.47
N LYS A 390 -18.50 -5.60 -19.31
CA LYS A 390 -18.98 -6.93 -18.93
C LYS A 390 -17.88 -7.98 -19.12
N ILE A 391 -16.70 -7.71 -18.60
CA ILE A 391 -15.55 -8.60 -18.72
C ILE A 391 -15.77 -9.80 -17.81
N GLU A 392 -16.01 -10.97 -18.42
CA GLU A 392 -16.17 -12.22 -17.69
C GLU A 392 -14.80 -12.66 -17.16
N PRO A 393 -14.67 -12.93 -15.84
CA PRO A 393 -13.49 -13.59 -15.32
C PRO A 393 -13.42 -15.05 -15.81
N PRO A 394 -12.27 -15.71 -15.76
CA PRO A 394 -12.19 -17.16 -15.98
C PRO A 394 -13.06 -17.91 -14.97
N GLU A 395 -13.34 -19.21 -15.23
CA GLU A 395 -14.04 -20.03 -14.26
C GLU A 395 -13.31 -20.06 -12.90
N PRO A 396 -14.04 -20.06 -11.77
CA PRO A 396 -13.43 -20.08 -10.46
C PRO A 396 -12.63 -21.37 -10.23
N VAL A 397 -11.49 -21.28 -9.55
CA VAL A 397 -10.62 -22.41 -9.29
C VAL A 397 -10.58 -22.70 -7.79
N ASP A 398 -11.40 -23.67 -7.36
CA ASP A 398 -11.50 -24.09 -5.95
C ASP A 398 -10.55 -25.25 -5.59
N LYS A 399 -9.67 -25.65 -6.52
CA LYS A 399 -8.63 -26.66 -6.31
C LYS A 399 -7.37 -26.02 -5.70
N ASP A 400 -6.56 -26.81 -5.01
CA ASP A 400 -5.22 -26.39 -4.61
C ASP A 400 -4.35 -26.18 -5.85
N LEU A 401 -3.98 -24.93 -6.12
CA LEU A 401 -3.18 -24.56 -7.29
C LEU A 401 -1.73 -25.04 -7.20
N TYR A 402 -1.24 -25.33 -6.00
CA TYR A 402 0.12 -25.85 -5.79
C TYR A 402 0.22 -27.36 -6.08
N GLU A 403 -0.90 -28.09 -6.00
CA GLU A 403 -0.99 -29.52 -6.25
C GLU A 403 -1.51 -29.85 -7.67
N LEU A 404 -1.72 -28.86 -8.53
CA LEU A 404 -2.19 -29.09 -9.89
C LEU A 404 -1.17 -29.87 -10.70
N PRO A 405 -1.62 -30.81 -11.57
CA PRO A 405 -0.77 -31.44 -12.55
C PRO A 405 -0.06 -30.38 -13.43
N PRO A 406 1.21 -30.58 -13.81
CA PRO A 406 1.98 -29.60 -14.58
C PRO A 406 1.31 -29.15 -15.88
N GLU A 407 0.49 -29.99 -16.49
CA GLU A 407 -0.27 -29.70 -17.72
C GLU A 407 -1.42 -28.72 -17.44
N GLU A 408 -2.14 -28.87 -16.32
CA GLU A 408 -3.19 -27.93 -15.91
C GLU A 408 -2.60 -26.61 -15.43
N ALA A 409 -1.53 -26.66 -14.64
CA ALA A 409 -0.86 -25.46 -14.11
C ALA A 409 -0.32 -24.54 -15.23
N ARG A 410 0.17 -25.08 -16.35
CA ARG A 410 0.67 -24.30 -17.49
C ARG A 410 -0.41 -23.50 -18.22
N ASN A 411 -1.66 -23.89 -18.10
CA ASN A 411 -2.79 -23.22 -18.74
C ASN A 411 -3.36 -22.05 -17.90
N ILE A 412 -2.90 -21.90 -16.66
CA ILE A 412 -3.35 -20.81 -15.78
C ILE A 412 -2.45 -19.58 -16.02
N PRO A 413 -3.03 -18.45 -16.46
CA PRO A 413 -2.27 -17.22 -16.61
C PRO A 413 -1.69 -16.78 -15.26
N GLN A 414 -0.47 -16.23 -15.30
CA GLN A 414 0.21 -15.72 -14.11
C GLN A 414 0.54 -14.24 -14.26
N VAL A 415 0.72 -13.57 -13.13
CA VAL A 415 1.23 -12.19 -13.11
C VAL A 415 2.63 -12.13 -13.70
N PRO A 416 3.04 -11.00 -14.29
CA PRO A 416 4.41 -10.83 -14.80
C PRO A 416 5.44 -11.01 -13.68
N GLY A 417 6.58 -11.63 -14.01
CA GLY A 417 7.62 -12.00 -13.03
C GLY A 417 8.66 -10.90 -12.78
N SER A 418 8.48 -9.67 -13.28
CA SER A 418 9.42 -8.57 -13.05
C SER A 418 8.74 -7.21 -13.23
N LEU A 419 9.27 -6.20 -12.56
CA LEU A 419 8.80 -4.81 -12.72
C LEU A 419 8.94 -4.35 -14.17
N GLU A 420 10.03 -4.70 -14.87
CA GLU A 420 10.25 -4.36 -16.27
C GLU A 420 9.09 -4.82 -17.16
N LYS A 421 8.67 -6.10 -17.04
CA LYS A 421 7.53 -6.64 -17.79
C LYS A 421 6.20 -5.98 -17.45
N VAL A 422 6.03 -5.58 -16.21
CA VAL A 422 4.84 -4.86 -15.76
C VAL A 422 4.79 -3.45 -16.35
N LEU A 423 5.92 -2.76 -16.42
CA LEU A 423 6.02 -1.45 -17.07
C LEU A 423 5.77 -1.56 -18.59
N ASP A 424 6.27 -2.63 -19.25
CA ASP A 424 5.96 -2.91 -20.66
C ASP A 424 4.45 -3.14 -20.87
N ALA A 425 3.81 -3.86 -19.95
CA ALA A 425 2.36 -4.05 -19.99
C ALA A 425 1.61 -2.73 -19.80
N LEU A 426 2.05 -1.85 -18.89
CA LEU A 426 1.45 -0.55 -18.67
C LEU A 426 1.56 0.38 -19.92
N GLU A 427 2.64 0.28 -20.68
CA GLU A 427 2.78 1.05 -21.94
C GLU A 427 1.68 0.72 -22.95
N THR A 428 1.18 -0.50 -22.94
CA THR A 428 0.21 -0.99 -23.93
C THR A 428 -1.21 -1.15 -23.43
N ASP A 429 -1.40 -1.24 -22.10
CA ASP A 429 -2.70 -1.44 -21.44
C ASP A 429 -2.88 -0.42 -20.31
N HIS A 430 -3.24 0.81 -20.68
CA HIS A 430 -3.51 1.89 -19.72
C HIS A 430 -4.76 2.73 -20.05
N ASP A 431 -5.47 2.45 -21.15
CA ASP A 431 -6.65 3.22 -21.55
C ASP A 431 -7.71 3.26 -20.43
N TYR A 432 -7.89 2.16 -19.70
CA TYR A 432 -8.83 2.08 -18.58
C TYR A 432 -8.50 3.07 -17.44
N LEU A 433 -7.22 3.43 -17.28
CA LEU A 433 -6.78 4.41 -16.28
C LEU A 433 -7.07 5.84 -16.68
N LEU A 434 -7.10 6.12 -17.99
CA LEU A 434 -7.29 7.46 -18.54
C LEU A 434 -8.77 7.89 -18.54
N GLU A 435 -9.69 6.95 -18.38
CA GLU A 435 -11.12 7.23 -18.34
C GLU A 435 -11.45 8.30 -17.28
N GLY A 436 -12.29 9.25 -17.65
CA GLY A 436 -12.66 10.37 -16.77
C GLY A 436 -11.51 11.31 -16.39
N GLY A 437 -10.33 11.17 -17.02
CA GLY A 437 -9.15 11.95 -16.68
C GLY A 437 -8.58 11.64 -15.29
N VAL A 438 -8.84 10.44 -14.75
CA VAL A 438 -8.37 10.02 -13.42
C VAL A 438 -6.86 9.96 -13.40
N PHE A 439 -6.27 9.12 -14.23
CA PHE A 439 -4.86 9.21 -14.59
C PHE A 439 -4.70 10.04 -15.85
N THR A 440 -3.51 10.54 -16.11
CA THR A 440 -3.21 11.30 -17.33
C THR A 440 -2.06 10.62 -18.09
N PRO A 441 -1.96 10.80 -19.42
CA PRO A 441 -0.82 10.28 -20.18
C PRO A 441 0.52 10.74 -19.59
N ASP A 442 0.61 12.00 -19.19
CA ASP A 442 1.77 12.59 -18.52
C ASP A 442 2.18 11.86 -17.24
N LEU A 443 1.19 11.50 -16.40
CA LEU A 443 1.45 10.71 -15.20
C LEU A 443 1.97 9.30 -15.54
N ILE A 444 1.35 8.62 -16.50
CA ILE A 444 1.75 7.27 -16.93
C ILE A 444 3.18 7.27 -17.48
N GLU A 445 3.49 8.19 -18.41
CA GLU A 445 4.82 8.32 -19.01
C GLU A 445 5.89 8.63 -17.94
N THR A 446 5.60 9.57 -17.04
CA THR A 446 6.50 9.93 -15.94
C THR A 446 6.73 8.75 -15.01
N TRP A 447 5.67 8.00 -14.67
CA TRP A 447 5.79 6.82 -13.82
C TRP A 447 6.69 5.75 -14.44
N ILE A 448 6.48 5.41 -15.70
CA ILE A 448 7.27 4.41 -16.42
C ILE A 448 8.74 4.83 -16.50
N SER A 449 9.02 6.07 -16.93
CA SER A 449 10.38 6.59 -17.02
C SER A 449 11.07 6.61 -15.66
N TYR A 450 10.38 7.13 -14.63
CA TYR A 450 10.91 7.18 -13.27
C TYR A 450 11.29 5.78 -12.76
N LYS A 451 10.41 4.79 -12.93
CA LYS A 451 10.65 3.42 -12.45
C LYS A 451 11.79 2.73 -13.20
N ARG A 452 11.89 2.92 -14.51
CA ARG A 452 12.99 2.35 -15.31
C ARG A 452 14.33 2.96 -14.90
N GLU A 453 14.43 4.27 -14.88
CA GLU A 453 15.68 5.00 -14.65
C GLU A 453 16.18 4.91 -13.21
N ASN A 454 15.28 4.93 -12.23
CA ASN A 454 15.67 5.01 -10.82
C ASN A 454 15.64 3.68 -10.08
N GLU A 455 14.96 2.66 -10.59
CA GLU A 455 14.81 1.36 -9.91
C GLU A 455 15.27 0.16 -10.76
N VAL A 456 14.72 -0.03 -11.96
CA VAL A 456 15.03 -1.21 -12.79
C VAL A 456 16.49 -1.19 -13.23
N ASP A 457 16.93 -0.13 -13.91
CA ASP A 457 18.28 -0.03 -14.47
C ASP A 457 19.38 -0.01 -13.40
N PRO A 458 19.24 0.77 -12.30
CA PRO A 458 20.24 0.76 -11.24
C PRO A 458 20.43 -0.60 -10.57
N ILE A 459 19.37 -1.39 -10.41
CA ILE A 459 19.48 -2.74 -9.83
C ILE A 459 20.07 -3.72 -10.84
N ARG A 460 19.61 -3.70 -12.09
CA ARG A 460 20.10 -4.57 -13.17
C ARG A 460 21.60 -4.42 -13.44
N LEU A 461 22.13 -3.20 -13.28
CA LEU A 461 23.55 -2.90 -13.52
C LEU A 461 24.48 -3.31 -12.37
N ARG A 462 23.93 -3.70 -11.22
CA ARG A 462 24.74 -4.10 -10.05
C ARG A 462 24.87 -5.61 -9.97
N PRO A 463 26.11 -6.15 -9.84
CA PRO A 463 26.25 -7.56 -9.55
C PRO A 463 25.72 -7.87 -8.14
N HIS A 464 25.02 -9.00 -8.01
CA HIS A 464 24.57 -9.52 -6.73
C HIS A 464 25.68 -10.36 -6.08
N PRO A 465 25.88 -10.34 -4.73
CA PRO A 465 26.90 -11.17 -4.08
C PRO A 465 26.84 -12.66 -4.43
N HIS A 466 25.64 -13.21 -4.65
CA HIS A 466 25.47 -14.61 -5.04
C HIS A 466 26.00 -14.91 -6.45
N GLU A 467 26.11 -13.93 -7.34
CA GLU A 467 26.74 -14.11 -8.66
C GLU A 467 28.22 -14.42 -8.55
N PHE A 468 28.91 -13.88 -7.53
CA PHE A 468 30.29 -14.22 -7.24
C PHE A 468 30.46 -15.65 -6.79
N GLU A 469 29.50 -16.18 -6.02
CA GLU A 469 29.49 -17.60 -5.63
C GLU A 469 29.29 -18.51 -6.85
N LEU A 470 28.44 -18.12 -7.80
CA LEU A 470 28.10 -18.92 -8.96
C LEU A 470 29.13 -18.84 -10.11
N TYR A 471 29.77 -17.68 -10.30
CA TYR A 471 30.46 -17.37 -11.55
C TYR A 471 31.90 -16.87 -11.40
N TYR A 472 32.45 -16.76 -10.17
CA TYR A 472 33.77 -16.16 -9.98
C TYR A 472 34.90 -16.94 -10.64
N ASP A 473 34.77 -18.23 -10.83
CA ASP A 473 35.77 -19.15 -11.36
C ASP A 473 35.46 -19.68 -12.77
N VAL A 474 34.46 -19.10 -13.45
CA VAL A 474 34.11 -19.47 -14.83
C VAL A 474 35.03 -18.85 -15.85
#